data_e4f7f3b8889c132f5814e1425b7e222d
#
_entry.id   e4f7f3b8889c132f5814e1425b7e222d
#
_cell.length_a   1.000
_cell.length_b   1.000
_cell.length_c   1.000
_cell.angle_alpha   90.00
_cell.angle_beta   90.00
_cell.angle_gamma   90.00
#
_symmetry.space_group_name_H-M   'P 1'
#
loop_
_entity.id
_entity.type
_entity.pdbx_description
1 polymer ?
#
loop_
_entity_poly.entity_id
_entity_poly.type
_entity_poly.pdbx_seq_one_letter_code
_entity_poly.pdbx_strand_id
1 'polypeptide(L)'
;NEREFVLEREVNPHPFIPTSSDMNASCEEIFNIQLMGLAKRIVHTHAKTVVIGISGGLDSTLALLVCVKAFDKLKMNRKGIVGVTMPGFGTTDRTYNNAISLMQSLGITIKEISIAKAVTQHFEDIGQDASVHDVTYENSQARERTQILMDLANKMGGMVIGTGDLSELALGWATYNGDHMSMYGVNASIPKTLIRHLVNHVAESGVDEQSRITLRDIIDTPISPELIPADENGNIKQKTEDLVGPYELHDFFLYYFLRFGFRPSKIYMLAKKAFIDSELERVKISDNDPDSYDEETIKKWLKTFVRRFFNQQFKRSCLPDGPKVGSVSLSPRGDWRMPSDAASAIWLQEAENL
;
A
#
# COMPACT_ATOMS: atom_id res chain seq x y z
N ASN A 1 17.99 41.22 6.45
CA ASN A 1 19.09 40.32 6.91
C ASN A 1 18.56 38.90 6.82
N GLU A 2 18.70 38.28 5.69
CA GLU A 2 18.58 36.82 5.55
C GLU A 2 19.78 36.23 6.30
N ARG A 3 19.53 35.66 7.46
CA ARG A 3 20.54 34.84 8.13
C ARG A 3 20.53 33.49 7.41
N GLU A 4 21.66 33.08 6.90
CA GLU A 4 21.88 31.74 6.42
C GLU A 4 21.66 30.77 7.58
N PHE A 5 20.59 29.96 7.50
CA PHE A 5 20.25 29.01 8.55
C PHE A 5 20.80 27.64 8.15
N VAL A 6 21.77 27.18 8.91
CA VAL A 6 22.31 25.82 8.73
C VAL A 6 21.66 24.88 9.75
N LEU A 7 21.00 23.84 9.29
CA LEU A 7 20.42 22.80 10.14
C LEU A 7 21.52 21.81 10.55
N GLU A 8 21.99 21.90 11.79
CA GLU A 8 23.09 21.06 12.30
C GLU A 8 22.63 19.63 12.61
N ARG A 9 21.38 19.44 13.11
CA ARG A 9 20.89 18.13 13.47
C ARG A 9 20.68 17.24 12.24
N GLU A 10 20.94 15.96 12.39
CA GLU A 10 20.57 14.95 11.37
C GLU A 10 19.05 14.80 11.26
N VAL A 11 18.61 14.53 10.05
CA VAL A 11 17.19 14.25 9.71
C VAL A 11 17.09 12.84 9.17
N ASN A 12 16.32 12.00 9.87
CA ASN A 12 16.13 10.62 9.44
C ASN A 12 15.37 10.59 8.09
N PRO A 13 15.91 9.97 7.02
CA PRO A 13 15.24 9.83 5.73
C PRO A 13 14.00 8.91 5.80
N HIS A 14 13.94 8.02 6.79
CA HIS A 14 12.86 7.03 6.95
C HIS A 14 12.11 7.21 8.28
N PRO A 15 11.30 8.28 8.43
CA PRO A 15 10.72 8.65 9.72
C PRO A 15 9.67 7.66 10.24
N PHE A 16 9.18 6.75 9.41
CA PHE A 16 8.25 5.68 9.80
C PHE A 16 8.93 4.37 10.18
N ILE A 17 10.21 4.22 9.83
CA ILE A 17 10.94 2.99 10.13
C ILE A 17 11.55 3.10 11.53
N PRO A 18 11.27 2.13 12.43
CA PRO A 18 11.88 2.09 13.74
C PRO A 18 13.41 2.02 13.66
N THR A 19 14.09 2.51 14.71
CA THR A 19 15.56 2.38 14.79
C THR A 19 15.97 0.91 14.84
N SER A 20 17.17 0.59 14.39
CA SER A 20 17.66 -0.79 14.33
C SER A 20 17.65 -1.51 15.69
N SER A 21 17.91 -0.79 16.80
CA SER A 21 17.84 -1.33 18.16
C SER A 21 16.44 -1.77 18.58
N ASP A 22 15.41 -1.13 18.05
CA ASP A 22 14.03 -1.34 18.46
C ASP A 22 13.18 -2.01 17.37
N MET A 23 13.79 -2.36 16.23
CA MET A 23 13.08 -2.84 15.03
C MET A 23 12.18 -4.03 15.34
N ASN A 24 12.70 -5.08 15.95
CA ASN A 24 11.91 -6.29 16.22
C ASN A 24 10.75 -6.03 17.18
N ALA A 25 11.01 -5.29 18.28
CA ALA A 25 9.96 -4.97 19.26
C ALA A 25 8.88 -4.07 18.64
N SER A 26 9.27 -3.08 17.85
CA SER A 26 8.34 -2.19 17.18
C SER A 26 7.54 -2.89 16.07
N CYS A 27 8.17 -3.76 15.28
CA CYS A 27 7.46 -4.56 14.28
C CYS A 27 6.44 -5.51 14.94
N GLU A 28 6.80 -6.15 16.04
CA GLU A 28 5.89 -6.99 16.83
C GLU A 28 4.70 -6.18 17.35
N GLU A 29 4.94 -5.00 17.93
CA GLU A 29 3.88 -4.12 18.45
C GLU A 29 2.95 -3.67 17.31
N ILE A 30 3.50 -3.20 16.21
CA ILE A 30 2.74 -2.76 15.02
C ILE A 30 1.86 -3.90 14.51
N PHE A 31 2.43 -5.07 14.31
CA PHE A 31 1.72 -6.24 13.83
C PHE A 31 0.60 -6.67 14.80
N ASN A 32 0.86 -6.62 16.11
CA ASN A 32 -0.14 -6.91 17.14
C ASN A 32 -1.29 -5.88 17.13
N ILE A 33 -1.05 -4.61 16.86
CA ILE A 33 -2.11 -3.60 16.71
C ILE A 33 -3.00 -3.94 15.51
N GLN A 34 -2.42 -4.29 14.35
CA GLN A 34 -3.18 -4.72 13.18
C GLN A 34 -4.04 -5.96 13.47
N LEU A 35 -3.42 -6.98 14.02
CA LEU A 35 -4.05 -8.25 14.39
C LEU A 35 -5.21 -8.03 15.36
N MET A 36 -5.00 -7.29 16.45
CA MET A 36 -6.02 -7.07 17.47
C MET A 36 -7.18 -6.20 16.96
N GLY A 37 -6.89 -5.22 16.10
CA GLY A 37 -7.92 -4.44 15.41
C GLY A 37 -8.82 -5.32 14.55
N LEU A 38 -8.24 -6.20 13.74
CA LEU A 38 -9.01 -7.15 12.92
C LEU A 38 -9.76 -8.16 13.78
N ALA A 39 -9.12 -8.76 14.79
CA ALA A 39 -9.75 -9.70 15.69
C ALA A 39 -10.99 -9.11 16.39
N LYS A 40 -10.89 -7.85 16.87
CA LYS A 40 -12.01 -7.14 17.45
C LYS A 40 -13.15 -6.93 16.44
N ARG A 41 -12.81 -6.60 15.19
CA ARG A 41 -13.81 -6.42 14.12
C ARG A 41 -14.53 -7.74 13.81
N ILE A 42 -13.81 -8.85 13.68
CA ILE A 42 -14.38 -10.19 13.45
C ILE A 42 -15.35 -10.56 14.57
N VAL A 43 -14.94 -10.40 15.82
CA VAL A 43 -15.80 -10.70 16.99
C VAL A 43 -17.06 -9.82 16.99
N HIS A 44 -16.90 -8.51 16.72
CA HIS A 44 -18.02 -7.57 16.74
C HIS A 44 -19.06 -7.84 15.65
N THR A 45 -18.61 -8.19 14.46
CA THR A 45 -19.49 -8.45 13.29
C THR A 45 -20.01 -9.89 13.26
N HIS A 46 -19.51 -10.75 14.13
CA HIS A 46 -19.78 -12.19 14.12
C HIS A 46 -19.43 -12.87 12.79
N ALA A 47 -18.49 -12.28 12.03
CA ALA A 47 -18.06 -12.82 10.75
C ALA A 47 -17.41 -14.20 10.93
N LYS A 48 -17.86 -15.17 10.14
CA LYS A 48 -17.33 -16.53 10.14
C LYS A 48 -16.17 -16.68 9.16
N THR A 49 -16.11 -15.81 8.18
CA THR A 49 -15.10 -15.81 7.12
C THR A 49 -14.57 -14.41 6.87
N VAL A 50 -13.35 -14.35 6.34
CA VAL A 50 -12.80 -13.15 5.72
C VAL A 50 -12.41 -13.46 4.29
N VAL A 51 -12.63 -12.52 3.38
CA VAL A 51 -12.30 -12.65 1.96
C VAL A 51 -11.25 -11.61 1.65
N ILE A 52 -10.17 -12.02 1.00
CA ILE A 52 -9.04 -11.15 0.69
C ILE A 52 -8.50 -11.44 -0.71
N GLY A 53 -8.28 -10.39 -1.51
CA GLY A 53 -7.60 -10.50 -2.80
C GLY A 53 -6.09 -10.68 -2.59
N ILE A 54 -5.52 -11.72 -3.19
CA ILE A 54 -4.10 -12.01 -3.09
C ILE A 54 -3.47 -11.86 -4.48
N SER A 55 -2.71 -10.80 -4.64
CA SER A 55 -1.99 -10.49 -5.86
C SER A 55 -0.60 -11.16 -5.92
N GLY A 56 -0.04 -11.48 -4.76
CA GLY A 56 1.35 -11.92 -4.62
C GLY A 56 2.34 -10.78 -4.32
N GLY A 57 1.84 -9.55 -4.18
CA GLY A 57 2.61 -8.40 -3.73
C GLY A 57 2.65 -8.24 -2.21
N LEU A 58 3.52 -7.34 -1.72
CA LEU A 58 3.78 -7.12 -0.29
C LEU A 58 2.54 -6.73 0.52
N ASP A 59 1.66 -5.88 -0.04
CA ASP A 59 0.49 -5.37 0.67
C ASP A 59 -0.53 -6.46 0.96
N SER A 60 -0.87 -7.25 -0.06
CA SER A 60 -1.77 -8.40 0.08
C SER A 60 -1.17 -9.48 0.98
N THR A 61 0.15 -9.65 0.92
CA THR A 61 0.90 -10.57 1.78
C THR A 61 0.81 -10.17 3.25
N LEU A 62 1.11 -8.91 3.59
CA LEU A 62 0.99 -8.42 4.98
C LEU A 62 -0.44 -8.57 5.49
N ALA A 63 -1.44 -8.17 4.69
CA ALA A 63 -2.84 -8.29 5.06
C ALA A 63 -3.26 -9.76 5.31
N LEU A 64 -2.77 -10.69 4.49
CA LEU A 64 -3.00 -12.12 4.67
C LEU A 64 -2.38 -12.65 5.97
N LEU A 65 -1.14 -12.27 6.28
CA LEU A 65 -0.46 -12.66 7.52
C LEU A 65 -1.21 -12.14 8.75
N VAL A 66 -1.73 -10.90 8.70
CA VAL A 66 -2.60 -10.35 9.76
C VAL A 66 -3.88 -11.18 9.91
N CYS A 67 -4.53 -11.58 8.81
CA CYS A 67 -5.71 -12.45 8.84
C CYS A 67 -5.42 -13.80 9.51
N VAL A 68 -4.32 -14.44 9.11
CA VAL A 68 -3.91 -15.75 9.67
C VAL A 68 -3.70 -15.65 11.19
N LYS A 69 -2.93 -14.66 11.63
CA LYS A 69 -2.66 -14.47 13.07
C LYS A 69 -3.91 -14.06 13.85
N ALA A 70 -4.85 -13.32 13.25
CA ALA A 70 -6.13 -12.99 13.87
C ALA A 70 -7.00 -14.25 14.07
N PHE A 71 -7.07 -15.13 13.07
CA PHE A 71 -7.79 -16.39 13.18
C PHE A 71 -7.17 -17.32 14.23
N ASP A 72 -5.83 -17.44 14.23
CA ASP A 72 -5.11 -18.22 15.25
C ASP A 72 -5.38 -17.69 16.67
N LYS A 73 -5.34 -16.36 16.86
CA LYS A 73 -5.62 -15.70 18.14
C LYS A 73 -7.04 -15.96 18.61
N LEU A 74 -8.01 -15.97 17.71
CA LEU A 74 -9.41 -16.25 17.99
C LEU A 74 -9.72 -17.75 18.05
N LYS A 75 -8.75 -18.62 17.83
CA LYS A 75 -8.90 -20.07 17.72
C LYS A 75 -9.92 -20.49 16.65
N MET A 76 -10.01 -19.70 15.57
CA MET A 76 -10.83 -19.99 14.40
C MET A 76 -10.06 -20.85 13.42
N ASN A 77 -10.78 -21.66 12.63
CA ASN A 77 -10.17 -22.47 11.60
C ASN A 77 -9.70 -21.57 10.44
N ARG A 78 -8.42 -21.66 10.08
CA ARG A 78 -7.83 -20.90 8.95
C ARG A 78 -8.57 -21.11 7.61
N LYS A 79 -9.32 -22.21 7.43
CA LYS A 79 -10.20 -22.43 6.28
C LYS A 79 -11.34 -21.39 6.16
N GLY A 80 -11.60 -20.62 7.21
CA GLY A 80 -12.47 -19.43 7.15
C GLY A 80 -11.82 -18.22 6.50
N ILE A 81 -10.52 -18.24 6.25
CA ILE A 81 -9.82 -17.23 5.44
C ILE A 81 -9.88 -17.68 3.98
N VAL A 82 -10.49 -16.87 3.12
CA VAL A 82 -10.67 -17.14 1.71
C VAL A 82 -9.78 -16.19 0.92
N GLY A 83 -8.61 -16.68 0.53
CA GLY A 83 -7.70 -15.98 -0.38
C GLY A 83 -8.17 -16.15 -1.82
N VAL A 84 -8.34 -15.05 -2.53
CA VAL A 84 -8.81 -15.05 -3.91
C VAL A 84 -7.72 -14.48 -4.81
N THR A 85 -7.18 -15.31 -5.69
CA THR A 85 -6.35 -14.82 -6.79
C THR A 85 -7.22 -14.61 -8.03
N MET A 86 -7.06 -13.47 -8.66
CA MET A 86 -7.90 -13.04 -9.77
C MET A 86 -7.04 -12.62 -10.95
N PRO A 87 -6.45 -13.62 -11.68
CA PRO A 87 -5.60 -13.31 -12.80
C PRO A 87 -6.35 -12.51 -13.86
N GLY A 88 -5.76 -11.42 -14.29
CA GLY A 88 -6.19 -10.52 -15.33
C GLY A 88 -5.15 -10.43 -16.45
N PHE A 89 -5.15 -9.31 -17.17
CA PHE A 89 -4.27 -9.14 -18.33
C PHE A 89 -2.80 -8.86 -17.99
N GLY A 90 -2.50 -8.39 -16.76
CA GLY A 90 -1.14 -8.00 -16.31
C GLY A 90 -0.53 -8.91 -15.25
N THR A 91 -1.16 -10.03 -14.91
CA THR A 91 -0.63 -10.95 -13.88
C THR A 91 0.58 -11.70 -14.39
N THR A 92 1.70 -11.66 -13.66
CA THR A 92 2.93 -12.40 -14.01
C THR A 92 2.94 -13.78 -13.35
N ASP A 93 3.65 -14.74 -13.96
CA ASP A 93 3.78 -16.09 -13.41
C ASP A 93 4.42 -16.11 -12.02
N ARG A 94 5.39 -15.23 -11.76
CA ARG A 94 6.08 -15.14 -10.46
C ARG A 94 5.13 -14.72 -9.35
N THR A 95 4.41 -13.62 -9.54
CA THR A 95 3.46 -13.12 -8.53
C THR A 95 2.31 -14.10 -8.30
N TYR A 96 1.81 -14.72 -9.37
CA TYR A 96 0.80 -15.76 -9.29
C TYR A 96 1.28 -16.98 -8.48
N ASN A 97 2.46 -17.51 -8.80
CA ASN A 97 3.02 -18.68 -8.11
C ASN A 97 3.29 -18.39 -6.63
N ASN A 98 3.79 -17.19 -6.31
CA ASN A 98 4.00 -16.74 -4.94
C ASN A 98 2.68 -16.67 -4.17
N ALA A 99 1.62 -16.10 -4.77
CA ALA A 99 0.29 -16.04 -4.17
C ALA A 99 -0.23 -17.44 -3.81
N ILE A 100 -0.20 -18.37 -4.77
CA ILE A 100 -0.67 -19.75 -4.57
C ILE A 100 0.17 -20.48 -3.52
N SER A 101 1.49 -20.44 -3.62
CA SER A 101 2.40 -21.10 -2.68
C SER A 101 2.21 -20.61 -1.24
N LEU A 102 2.11 -19.30 -1.04
CA LEU A 102 1.87 -18.72 0.27
C LEU A 102 0.51 -19.14 0.85
N MET A 103 -0.55 -19.05 0.06
CA MET A 103 -1.88 -19.47 0.52
C MET A 103 -1.95 -20.95 0.89
N GLN A 104 -1.26 -21.82 0.13
CA GLN A 104 -1.17 -23.25 0.40
C GLN A 104 -0.43 -23.52 1.72
N SER A 105 0.75 -22.93 1.89
CA SER A 105 1.57 -23.14 3.11
C SER A 105 0.88 -22.61 4.37
N LEU A 106 0.14 -21.53 4.28
CA LEU A 106 -0.66 -20.99 5.39
C LEU A 106 -1.94 -21.79 5.69
N GLY A 107 -2.32 -22.74 4.83
CA GLY A 107 -3.44 -23.65 5.04
C GLY A 107 -4.82 -23.02 4.92
N ILE A 108 -4.97 -21.92 4.21
CA ILE A 108 -6.24 -21.19 4.02
C ILE A 108 -7.10 -21.82 2.90
N THR A 109 -8.30 -21.29 2.68
CA THR A 109 -9.12 -21.63 1.50
C THR A 109 -8.69 -20.79 0.32
N ILE A 110 -8.44 -21.42 -0.82
CA ILE A 110 -7.97 -20.76 -2.04
C ILE A 110 -9.09 -20.75 -3.08
N LYS A 111 -9.30 -19.62 -3.72
CA LYS A 111 -10.14 -19.49 -4.92
C LYS A 111 -9.34 -18.79 -6.01
N GLU A 112 -9.44 -19.35 -7.20
CA GLU A 112 -8.93 -18.73 -8.42
C GLU A 112 -10.10 -18.35 -9.32
N ILE A 113 -10.19 -17.07 -9.66
CA ILE A 113 -11.29 -16.53 -10.46
C ILE A 113 -10.70 -15.57 -11.50
N SER A 114 -10.63 -16.00 -12.76
CA SER A 114 -10.19 -15.11 -13.84
C SER A 114 -11.25 -14.04 -14.11
N ILE A 115 -10.79 -12.79 -14.16
CA ILE A 115 -11.63 -11.62 -14.48
C ILE A 115 -11.72 -11.38 -16.00
N ALA A 116 -10.93 -12.05 -16.82
CA ALA A 116 -10.75 -11.72 -18.23
C ALA A 116 -12.08 -11.68 -19.01
N LYS A 117 -12.94 -12.69 -18.85
CA LYS A 117 -14.22 -12.75 -19.57
C LYS A 117 -15.18 -11.63 -19.16
N ALA A 118 -15.31 -11.36 -17.87
CA ALA A 118 -16.20 -10.33 -17.36
C ALA A 118 -15.74 -8.94 -17.80
N VAL A 119 -14.45 -8.67 -17.71
CA VAL A 119 -13.87 -7.39 -18.14
C VAL A 119 -13.97 -7.22 -19.66
N THR A 120 -13.74 -8.28 -20.46
CA THR A 120 -13.92 -8.20 -21.91
C THR A 120 -15.37 -7.87 -22.28
N GLN A 121 -16.33 -8.55 -21.65
CA GLN A 121 -17.75 -8.24 -21.87
C GLN A 121 -18.09 -6.79 -21.46
N HIS A 122 -17.55 -6.35 -20.32
CA HIS A 122 -17.74 -4.97 -19.87
C HIS A 122 -17.16 -3.95 -20.85
N PHE A 123 -16.00 -4.21 -21.45
CA PHE A 123 -15.41 -3.35 -22.49
C PHE A 123 -16.31 -3.26 -23.72
N GLU A 124 -16.88 -4.38 -24.18
CA GLU A 124 -17.85 -4.40 -25.28
C GLU A 124 -19.08 -3.57 -24.95
N ASP A 125 -19.65 -3.73 -23.75
CA ASP A 125 -20.86 -3.02 -23.31
C ASP A 125 -20.69 -1.51 -23.24
N ILE A 126 -19.50 -1.01 -22.85
CA ILE A 126 -19.19 0.44 -22.75
C ILE A 126 -18.51 1.02 -23.99
N GLY A 127 -18.20 0.20 -24.99
CA GLY A 127 -17.48 0.61 -26.20
C GLY A 127 -16.00 0.96 -25.98
N GLN A 128 -15.34 0.33 -24.97
CA GLN A 128 -13.91 0.48 -24.73
C GLN A 128 -13.12 -0.43 -25.67
N ASP A 129 -12.15 0.16 -26.37
CA ASP A 129 -11.18 -0.62 -27.16
C ASP A 129 -10.17 -1.29 -26.22
N ALA A 130 -10.14 -2.62 -26.21
CA ALA A 130 -9.24 -3.40 -25.36
C ALA A 130 -7.73 -3.20 -25.68
N SER A 131 -7.40 -2.63 -26.84
CA SER A 131 -6.02 -2.27 -27.20
C SER A 131 -5.55 -0.96 -26.56
N VAL A 132 -6.49 -0.13 -26.05
CA VAL A 132 -6.20 1.15 -25.41
C VAL A 132 -6.06 0.94 -23.91
N HIS A 133 -4.84 0.88 -23.43
CA HIS A 133 -4.50 0.67 -22.02
C HIS A 133 -4.52 1.98 -21.22
N ASP A 134 -5.69 2.60 -21.14
CA ASP A 134 -5.94 3.85 -20.41
C ASP A 134 -6.48 3.59 -18.99
N VAL A 135 -6.85 4.68 -18.30
CA VAL A 135 -7.44 4.61 -16.96
C VAL A 135 -8.74 3.80 -16.91
N THR A 136 -9.51 3.74 -18.01
CA THR A 136 -10.73 2.92 -18.10
C THR A 136 -10.40 1.44 -18.11
N TYR A 137 -9.39 1.06 -18.89
CA TYR A 137 -8.85 -0.30 -18.96
C TYR A 137 -8.39 -0.82 -17.59
N GLU A 138 -7.62 -0.02 -16.85
CA GLU A 138 -7.12 -0.39 -15.53
C GLU A 138 -8.25 -0.43 -14.49
N ASN A 139 -9.06 0.63 -14.42
CA ASN A 139 -10.10 0.75 -13.40
C ASN A 139 -11.22 -0.30 -13.54
N SER A 140 -11.53 -0.71 -14.75
CA SER A 140 -12.52 -1.78 -14.98
C SER A 140 -12.07 -3.11 -14.39
N GLN A 141 -10.80 -3.46 -14.54
CA GLN A 141 -10.23 -4.66 -13.93
C GLN A 141 -10.23 -4.60 -12.40
N ALA A 142 -9.85 -3.45 -11.83
CA ALA A 142 -9.82 -3.27 -10.38
C ALA A 142 -11.23 -3.34 -9.78
N ARG A 143 -12.25 -2.78 -10.43
CA ARG A 143 -13.63 -2.83 -9.96
C ARG A 143 -14.21 -4.23 -10.06
N GLU A 144 -13.95 -4.97 -11.14
CA GLU A 144 -14.36 -6.36 -11.26
C GLU A 144 -13.81 -7.23 -10.13
N ARG A 145 -12.53 -7.08 -9.80
CA ARG A 145 -11.93 -7.77 -8.64
C ARG A 145 -12.65 -7.44 -7.35
N THR A 146 -12.92 -6.16 -7.11
CA THR A 146 -13.62 -5.72 -5.89
C THR A 146 -15.05 -6.26 -5.82
N GLN A 147 -15.79 -6.26 -6.93
CA GLN A 147 -17.14 -6.83 -7.02
C GLN A 147 -17.12 -8.31 -6.62
N ILE A 148 -16.22 -9.10 -7.20
CA ILE A 148 -16.07 -10.53 -6.87
C ILE A 148 -15.82 -10.74 -5.38
N LEU A 149 -14.91 -9.95 -4.78
CA LEU A 149 -14.60 -10.08 -3.34
C LEU A 149 -15.81 -9.75 -2.46
N MET A 150 -16.55 -8.68 -2.78
CA MET A 150 -17.72 -8.24 -2.03
C MET A 150 -18.85 -9.28 -2.11
N ASP A 151 -19.12 -9.83 -3.29
CA ASP A 151 -20.17 -10.84 -3.51
C ASP A 151 -19.80 -12.18 -2.85
N LEU A 152 -18.53 -12.57 -2.87
CA LEU A 152 -18.06 -13.73 -2.13
C LEU A 152 -18.23 -13.55 -0.62
N ALA A 153 -17.91 -12.36 -0.09
CA ALA A 153 -18.11 -12.07 1.32
C ALA A 153 -19.59 -12.16 1.71
N ASN A 154 -20.48 -11.60 0.91
CA ASN A 154 -21.92 -11.71 1.11
C ASN A 154 -22.37 -13.18 1.10
N LYS A 155 -21.97 -13.94 0.10
CA LYS A 155 -22.33 -15.37 -0.05
C LYS A 155 -21.86 -16.23 1.10
N MET A 156 -20.71 -15.87 1.72
CA MET A 156 -20.06 -16.68 2.76
C MET A 156 -20.29 -16.14 4.17
N GLY A 157 -21.11 -15.10 4.34
CA GLY A 157 -21.37 -14.46 5.64
C GLY A 157 -20.11 -13.90 6.27
N GLY A 158 -19.27 -13.27 5.46
CA GLY A 158 -17.96 -12.77 5.84
C GLY A 158 -17.77 -11.28 5.55
N MET A 159 -16.52 -10.84 5.60
CA MET A 159 -16.13 -9.48 5.28
C MET A 159 -14.92 -9.44 4.37
N VAL A 160 -14.84 -8.41 3.52
CA VAL A 160 -13.67 -8.14 2.68
C VAL A 160 -12.61 -7.39 3.48
N ILE A 161 -11.38 -7.91 3.46
CA ILE A 161 -10.21 -7.27 4.05
C ILE A 161 -9.46 -6.50 2.96
N GLY A 162 -9.29 -5.20 3.21
CA GLY A 162 -8.54 -4.31 2.33
C GLY A 162 -7.04 -4.42 2.53
N THR A 163 -6.31 -4.32 1.45
CA THR A 163 -4.86 -4.45 1.40
C THR A 163 -4.13 -3.12 1.21
N GLY A 164 -4.84 -2.05 0.79
CA GLY A 164 -4.27 -0.73 0.51
C GLY A 164 -3.56 -0.13 1.74
N ASP A 165 -2.39 0.45 1.50
CA ASP A 165 -1.53 1.02 2.53
C ASP A 165 -1.69 2.54 2.69
N LEU A 166 -1.03 3.11 3.69
CA LEU A 166 -1.09 4.54 4.01
C LEU A 166 -0.57 5.42 2.86
N SER A 167 0.49 5.01 2.17
CA SER A 167 1.14 5.78 1.11
C SER A 167 0.26 5.85 -0.14
N GLU A 168 -0.35 4.72 -0.51
CA GLU A 168 -1.34 4.67 -1.59
C GLU A 168 -2.55 5.54 -1.28
N LEU A 169 -3.05 5.50 -0.04
CA LEU A 169 -4.15 6.35 0.40
C LEU A 169 -3.79 7.84 0.38
N ALA A 170 -2.55 8.20 0.72
CA ALA A 170 -2.07 9.58 0.66
C ALA A 170 -2.03 10.12 -0.78
N LEU A 171 -1.51 9.32 -1.70
CA LEU A 171 -1.38 9.68 -3.12
C LEU A 171 -2.68 9.47 -3.90
N GLY A 172 -3.68 8.79 -3.32
CA GLY A 172 -4.85 8.33 -4.02
C GLY A 172 -4.52 7.36 -5.15
N TRP A 173 -3.46 6.56 -4.97
CA TRP A 173 -3.01 5.55 -5.93
C TRP A 173 -3.80 4.26 -5.74
N ALA A 174 -5.07 4.34 -6.04
CA ALA A 174 -6.02 3.24 -6.01
C ALA A 174 -7.23 3.59 -6.88
N THR A 175 -7.89 2.62 -7.45
CA THR A 175 -9.11 2.82 -8.21
C THR A 175 -10.27 3.14 -7.27
N TYR A 176 -10.90 4.29 -7.45
CA TYR A 176 -12.09 4.66 -6.71
C TYR A 176 -13.20 3.62 -6.91
N ASN A 177 -13.78 3.16 -5.80
CA ASN A 177 -14.78 2.10 -5.79
C ASN A 177 -14.29 0.78 -6.43
N GLY A 178 -12.97 0.56 -6.39
CA GLY A 178 -12.28 -0.67 -6.73
C GLY A 178 -11.45 -1.14 -5.55
N ASP A 179 -10.16 -1.35 -5.74
CA ASP A 179 -9.19 -1.73 -4.69
C ASP A 179 -9.08 -0.73 -3.54
N HIS A 180 -9.53 0.50 -3.73
CA HIS A 180 -9.70 1.51 -2.70
C HIS A 180 -10.73 1.11 -1.62
N MET A 181 -11.69 0.22 -1.93
CA MET A 181 -12.79 -0.15 -1.04
C MET A 181 -12.63 -1.53 -0.42
N SER A 182 -13.02 -1.63 0.85
CA SER A 182 -13.12 -2.87 1.60
C SER A 182 -14.07 -2.69 2.78
N MET A 183 -14.27 -3.75 3.56
CA MET A 183 -15.06 -3.66 4.80
C MET A 183 -14.18 -3.39 6.02
N TYR A 184 -12.87 -3.67 5.94
CA TYR A 184 -11.86 -3.32 6.94
C TYR A 184 -10.46 -3.29 6.31
N GLY A 185 -9.76 -2.15 6.39
CA GLY A 185 -8.42 -1.96 5.81
C GLY A 185 -7.32 -2.18 6.84
N VAL A 186 -6.72 -3.35 6.88
CA VAL A 186 -5.71 -3.69 7.91
C VAL A 186 -4.40 -2.94 7.76
N ASN A 187 -4.06 -2.50 6.54
CA ASN A 187 -2.81 -1.77 6.25
C ASN A 187 -3.01 -0.25 6.18
N ALA A 188 -4.21 0.28 6.46
CA ALA A 188 -4.56 1.69 6.23
C ALA A 188 -3.64 2.72 6.93
N SER A 189 -2.93 2.32 7.98
CA SER A 189 -1.95 3.16 8.70
C SER A 189 -0.51 2.70 8.53
N ILE A 190 -0.23 1.75 7.64
CA ILE A 190 1.12 1.24 7.39
C ILE A 190 1.66 1.92 6.12
N PRO A 191 2.73 2.72 6.20
CA PRO A 191 3.36 3.28 5.02
C PRO A 191 4.08 2.20 4.20
N LYS A 192 4.19 2.40 2.89
CA LYS A 192 4.82 1.46 1.95
C LYS A 192 6.24 1.07 2.40
N THR A 193 7.00 2.05 2.88
CA THR A 193 8.36 1.85 3.35
C THR A 193 8.48 0.91 4.55
N LEU A 194 7.43 0.77 5.36
CA LEU A 194 7.42 -0.09 6.54
C LEU A 194 6.94 -1.52 6.24
N ILE A 195 6.15 -1.73 5.19
CA ILE A 195 5.54 -3.05 4.90
C ILE A 195 6.59 -4.14 4.74
N ARG A 196 7.67 -3.86 4.00
CA ARG A 196 8.77 -4.81 3.78
C ARG A 196 9.38 -5.29 5.10
N HIS A 197 9.60 -4.38 6.04
CA HIS A 197 10.15 -4.70 7.36
C HIS A 197 9.20 -5.58 8.19
N LEU A 198 7.89 -5.32 8.13
CA LEU A 198 6.88 -6.12 8.81
C LEU A 198 6.78 -7.53 8.23
N VAL A 199 6.76 -7.66 6.90
CA VAL A 199 6.73 -8.98 6.24
C VAL A 199 8.00 -9.76 6.55
N ASN A 200 9.16 -9.11 6.54
CA ASN A 200 10.43 -9.75 6.92
C ASN A 200 10.44 -10.18 8.39
N HIS A 201 9.95 -9.36 9.31
CA HIS A 201 9.83 -9.71 10.72
C HIS A 201 8.99 -10.99 10.91
N VAL A 202 7.85 -11.10 10.22
CA VAL A 202 7.00 -12.31 10.28
C VAL A 202 7.69 -13.52 9.65
N ALA A 203 8.41 -13.34 8.54
CA ALA A 203 9.16 -14.39 7.89
C ALA A 203 10.26 -14.98 8.79
N GLU A 204 10.89 -14.14 9.62
CA GLU A 204 11.98 -14.60 10.52
C GLU A 204 11.47 -15.18 11.85
N SER A 205 10.30 -14.79 12.32
CA SER A 205 9.84 -15.10 13.69
C SER A 205 8.57 -15.92 13.80
N GLY A 206 7.81 -16.11 12.74
CA GLY A 206 6.43 -16.54 12.91
C GLY A 206 5.83 -17.55 11.94
N VAL A 207 6.61 -18.13 11.04
CA VAL A 207 6.10 -19.04 9.99
C VAL A 207 7.00 -20.26 9.82
N ASP A 208 6.48 -21.29 9.15
CA ASP A 208 7.25 -22.46 8.73
C ASP A 208 8.25 -22.15 7.60
N GLU A 209 9.18 -23.07 7.34
CA GLU A 209 10.26 -22.88 6.37
C GLU A 209 9.74 -22.62 4.95
N GLN A 210 8.69 -23.31 4.52
CA GLN A 210 8.14 -23.13 3.17
C GLN A 210 7.54 -21.73 3.00
N SER A 211 6.78 -21.27 4.00
CA SER A 211 6.25 -19.91 4.03
C SER A 211 7.38 -18.87 4.04
N ARG A 212 8.45 -19.11 4.81
CA ARG A 212 9.60 -18.21 4.87
C ARG A 212 10.28 -18.04 3.51
N ILE A 213 10.51 -19.13 2.78
CA ILE A 213 11.11 -19.09 1.43
C ILE A 213 10.24 -18.24 0.50
N THR A 214 8.93 -18.50 0.49
CA THR A 214 7.97 -17.74 -0.35
C THR A 214 7.94 -16.26 0.03
N LEU A 215 7.94 -15.94 1.33
CA LEU A 215 7.93 -14.55 1.80
C LEU A 215 9.21 -13.79 1.39
N ARG A 216 10.36 -14.45 1.42
CA ARG A 216 11.62 -13.84 0.94
C ARG A 216 11.56 -13.56 -0.57
N ASP A 217 11.02 -14.49 -1.37
CA ASP A 217 10.85 -14.24 -2.81
C ASP A 217 9.88 -13.09 -3.10
N ILE A 218 8.81 -12.95 -2.31
CA ILE A 218 7.90 -11.80 -2.39
C ILE A 218 8.61 -10.49 -2.03
N ILE A 219 9.41 -10.49 -0.96
CA ILE A 219 10.20 -9.32 -0.52
C ILE A 219 11.16 -8.85 -1.62
N ASP A 220 11.75 -9.80 -2.37
CA ASP A 220 12.70 -9.52 -3.44
C ASP A 220 12.02 -9.25 -4.81
N THR A 221 10.68 -9.26 -4.85
CA THR A 221 9.94 -8.96 -6.08
C THR A 221 9.72 -7.44 -6.21
N PRO A 222 10.11 -6.82 -7.34
CA PRO A 222 9.88 -5.40 -7.58
C PRO A 222 8.40 -5.01 -7.54
N ILE A 223 8.10 -3.83 -7.01
CA ILE A 223 6.73 -3.28 -7.01
C ILE A 223 6.34 -2.92 -8.44
N SER A 224 5.27 -3.53 -8.95
CA SER A 224 4.79 -3.32 -10.32
C SER A 224 3.28 -3.19 -10.39
N PRO A 225 2.74 -2.40 -11.34
CA PRO A 225 1.30 -2.38 -11.61
C PRO A 225 0.88 -3.70 -12.28
N GLU A 226 -0.07 -4.40 -11.68
CA GLU A 226 -0.58 -5.71 -12.14
C GLU A 226 -1.69 -5.60 -13.19
N LEU A 227 -2.04 -4.39 -13.62
CA LEU A 227 -3.19 -4.12 -14.48
C LEU A 227 -2.81 -3.98 -15.96
N ILE A 228 -1.54 -3.71 -16.26
CA ILE A 228 -1.02 -3.54 -17.62
C ILE A 228 -0.25 -4.80 -18.03
N PRO A 229 -0.51 -5.36 -19.23
CA PRO A 229 0.21 -6.52 -19.71
C PRO A 229 1.73 -6.29 -19.77
N ALA A 230 2.51 -7.32 -19.41
CA ALA A 230 3.94 -7.34 -19.64
C ALA A 230 4.26 -7.20 -21.15
N ASP A 231 5.51 -6.85 -21.47
CA ASP A 231 5.97 -6.84 -22.85
C ASP A 231 6.09 -8.28 -23.43
N GLU A 232 6.42 -8.39 -24.72
CA GLU A 232 6.57 -9.68 -25.42
C GLU A 232 7.63 -10.60 -24.79
N ASN A 233 8.52 -10.06 -23.97
CA ASN A 233 9.58 -10.78 -23.25
C ASN A 233 9.20 -11.08 -21.78
N GLY A 234 7.97 -10.75 -21.35
CA GLY A 234 7.52 -10.93 -19.97
C GLY A 234 8.03 -9.86 -19.00
N ASN A 235 8.65 -8.79 -19.49
CA ASN A 235 9.13 -7.71 -18.63
C ASN A 235 7.99 -6.74 -18.28
N ILE A 236 8.05 -6.20 -17.08
CA ILE A 236 7.11 -5.18 -16.62
C ILE A 236 7.35 -3.90 -17.42
N LYS A 237 6.35 -3.47 -18.22
CA LYS A 237 6.44 -2.27 -19.05
C LYS A 237 6.59 -0.97 -18.27
N GLN A 238 6.08 -0.92 -17.04
CA GLN A 238 6.04 0.30 -16.26
C GLN A 238 6.07 -0.04 -14.77
N LYS A 239 6.99 0.60 -14.05
CA LYS A 239 7.01 0.51 -12.58
C LYS A 239 6.07 1.56 -12.02
N THR A 240 5.38 1.25 -10.92
CA THR A 240 4.51 2.21 -10.23
C THR A 240 5.27 3.49 -9.88
N GLU A 241 6.51 3.36 -9.45
CA GLU A 241 7.36 4.50 -9.06
C GLU A 241 7.77 5.41 -10.22
N ASP A 242 7.76 4.91 -11.47
CA ASP A 242 8.00 5.76 -12.65
C ASP A 242 6.85 6.76 -12.87
N LEU A 243 5.64 6.40 -12.42
CA LEU A 243 4.43 7.21 -12.56
C LEU A 243 4.17 8.14 -11.39
N VAL A 244 4.32 7.64 -10.19
CA VAL A 244 3.98 8.37 -8.97
C VAL A 244 5.19 8.86 -8.22
N GLY A 245 6.37 8.33 -8.47
CA GLY A 245 7.61 8.62 -7.75
C GLY A 245 7.94 7.63 -6.65
N PRO A 246 9.17 7.72 -6.11
CA PRO A 246 9.62 6.80 -5.07
C PRO A 246 8.82 6.98 -3.79
N TYR A 247 8.30 5.88 -3.25
CA TYR A 247 7.54 5.88 -2.00
C TYR A 247 8.37 6.38 -0.81
N GLU A 248 9.68 6.20 -0.86
CA GLU A 248 10.61 6.73 0.15
C GLU A 248 10.45 8.24 0.34
N LEU A 249 10.45 9.01 -0.76
CA LEU A 249 10.22 10.45 -0.71
C LEU A 249 8.79 10.79 -0.29
N HIS A 250 7.79 10.07 -0.81
CA HIS A 250 6.40 10.35 -0.47
C HIS A 250 6.07 10.09 1.00
N ASP A 251 6.61 9.03 1.59
CA ASP A 251 6.45 8.73 3.01
C ASP A 251 7.15 9.78 3.88
N PHE A 252 8.32 10.26 3.46
CA PHE A 252 8.99 11.37 4.12
C PHE A 252 8.12 12.64 4.08
N PHE A 253 7.61 13.01 2.91
CA PHE A 253 6.75 14.20 2.77
C PHE A 253 5.47 14.06 3.59
N LEU A 254 4.83 12.89 3.52
CA LEU A 254 3.62 12.57 4.27
C LEU A 254 3.80 12.73 5.77
N TYR A 255 4.92 12.20 6.30
CA TYR A 255 5.23 12.29 7.72
C TYR A 255 5.31 13.73 8.21
N TYR A 256 6.09 14.55 7.54
CA TYR A 256 6.29 15.95 7.95
C TYR A 256 5.05 16.81 7.66
N PHE A 257 4.31 16.50 6.61
CA PHE A 257 3.06 17.17 6.29
C PHE A 257 1.97 16.89 7.34
N LEU A 258 1.71 15.64 7.65
CA LEU A 258 0.60 15.28 8.57
C LEU A 258 0.98 15.39 10.04
N ARG A 259 2.17 14.96 10.41
CA ARG A 259 2.59 14.92 11.82
C ARG A 259 2.85 16.32 12.37
N PHE A 260 3.40 17.21 11.56
CA PHE A 260 3.86 18.53 11.99
C PHE A 260 3.16 19.69 11.29
N GLY A 261 2.37 19.48 10.25
CA GLY A 261 1.74 20.51 9.46
C GLY A 261 2.74 21.40 8.71
N PHE A 262 3.89 20.85 8.32
CA PHE A 262 4.93 21.62 7.64
C PHE A 262 4.53 21.96 6.21
N ARG A 263 4.93 23.14 5.78
CA ARG A 263 4.71 23.67 4.43
C ARG A 263 5.76 23.09 3.46
N PRO A 264 5.52 23.15 2.14
CA PRO A 264 6.41 22.58 1.13
C PRO A 264 7.87 23.04 1.25
N SER A 265 8.11 24.34 1.46
CA SER A 265 9.46 24.89 1.62
C SER A 265 10.23 24.27 2.80
N LYS A 266 9.56 24.06 3.93
CA LYS A 266 10.18 23.43 5.10
C LYS A 266 10.39 21.93 4.90
N ILE A 267 9.44 21.23 4.26
CA ILE A 267 9.58 19.82 3.91
C ILE A 267 10.75 19.61 2.95
N TYR A 268 10.88 20.48 1.93
CA TYR A 268 12.00 20.45 1.00
C TYR A 268 13.35 20.64 1.68
N MET A 269 13.47 21.65 2.56
CA MET A 269 14.70 21.89 3.34
C MET A 269 15.09 20.64 4.15
N LEU A 270 14.13 20.00 4.82
CA LEU A 270 14.38 18.78 5.58
C LEU A 270 14.73 17.59 4.66
N ALA A 271 14.10 17.48 3.49
CA ALA A 271 14.41 16.43 2.51
C ALA A 271 15.83 16.60 1.94
N LYS A 272 16.28 17.82 1.64
CA LYS A 272 17.67 18.08 1.25
C LYS A 272 18.64 17.57 2.32
N LYS A 273 18.39 17.95 3.58
CA LYS A 273 19.24 17.51 4.69
C LYS A 273 19.24 15.98 4.85
N ALA A 274 18.08 15.32 4.64
CA ALA A 274 17.95 13.88 4.82
C ALA A 274 18.53 13.05 3.67
N PHE A 275 18.37 13.51 2.42
CA PHE A 275 18.65 12.71 1.24
C PHE A 275 19.87 13.16 0.42
N ILE A 276 20.36 14.39 0.64
CA ILE A 276 21.50 14.94 -0.09
C ILE A 276 22.67 15.21 0.85
N ASP A 277 22.42 15.94 1.97
CA ASP A 277 23.46 16.45 2.86
C ASP A 277 23.70 15.53 4.09
N SER A 278 23.05 14.36 4.15
CA SER A 278 23.15 13.45 5.30
C SER A 278 24.43 12.62 5.25
N GLU A 279 25.08 12.49 6.41
CA GLU A 279 26.14 11.51 6.64
C GLU A 279 25.59 10.15 7.10
N LEU A 280 24.25 10.06 7.34
CA LEU A 280 23.62 8.81 7.74
C LEU A 280 23.56 7.84 6.55
N GLU A 281 23.96 6.61 6.79
CA GLU A 281 23.80 5.55 5.79
C GLU A 281 22.32 5.34 5.48
N ARG A 282 21.95 5.52 4.23
CA ARG A 282 20.60 5.33 3.76
C ARG A 282 20.35 3.86 3.44
N VAL A 283 19.43 3.23 4.16
CA VAL A 283 18.97 1.88 3.85
C VAL A 283 17.97 1.96 2.71
N LYS A 284 18.31 1.42 1.54
CA LYS A 284 17.37 1.32 0.41
C LYS A 284 16.17 0.47 0.79
N ILE A 285 14.99 0.93 0.41
CA ILE A 285 13.74 0.22 0.64
C ILE A 285 13.51 -0.83 -0.44
N SER A 286 14.00 -0.55 -1.65
CA SER A 286 14.00 -1.43 -2.81
C SER A 286 15.36 -1.43 -3.48
N ASP A 287 15.77 -2.54 -4.10
CA ASP A 287 16.98 -2.60 -4.92
C ASP A 287 16.91 -1.66 -6.14
N ASN A 288 15.72 -1.19 -6.48
CA ASN A 288 15.48 -0.22 -7.55
C ASN A 288 15.56 1.24 -7.08
N ASP A 289 15.66 1.50 -5.76
CA ASP A 289 15.80 2.86 -5.26
C ASP A 289 17.15 3.45 -5.75
N PRO A 290 17.17 4.70 -6.19
CA PRO A 290 18.42 5.33 -6.62
C PRO A 290 19.39 5.43 -5.43
N ASP A 291 20.68 5.42 -5.72
CA ASP A 291 21.72 5.58 -4.69
C ASP A 291 21.65 6.95 -4.00
N SER A 292 21.18 7.96 -4.73
CA SER A 292 21.02 9.33 -4.24
C SER A 292 19.90 10.05 -4.99
N TYR A 293 19.38 11.10 -4.38
CA TYR A 293 18.45 12.04 -5.01
C TYR A 293 19.14 13.37 -5.23
N ASP A 294 18.83 14.04 -6.34
CA ASP A 294 19.17 15.45 -6.56
C ASP A 294 18.03 16.38 -6.14
N GLU A 295 18.32 17.67 -6.07
CA GLU A 295 17.34 18.68 -5.68
C GLU A 295 16.13 18.74 -6.63
N GLU A 296 16.35 18.58 -7.91
CA GLU A 296 15.29 18.65 -8.93
C GLU A 296 14.33 17.46 -8.81
N THR A 297 14.87 16.29 -8.53
CA THR A 297 14.05 15.08 -8.24
C THR A 297 13.18 15.26 -7.00
N ILE A 298 13.76 15.78 -5.91
CA ILE A 298 13.00 16.05 -4.67
C ILE A 298 11.89 17.08 -4.93
N LYS A 299 12.19 18.19 -5.62
CA LYS A 299 11.20 19.22 -6.00
C LYS A 299 10.09 18.65 -6.87
N LYS A 300 10.44 17.87 -7.89
CA LYS A 300 9.48 17.22 -8.79
C LYS A 300 8.46 16.38 -8.02
N TRP A 301 8.95 15.52 -7.14
CA TRP A 301 8.10 14.60 -6.41
C TRP A 301 7.33 15.27 -5.25
N LEU A 302 7.89 16.31 -4.65
CA LEU A 302 7.15 17.12 -3.68
C LEU A 302 5.94 17.84 -4.33
N LYS A 303 6.12 18.41 -5.53
CA LYS A 303 5.02 18.99 -6.33
C LYS A 303 3.96 17.93 -6.66
N THR A 304 4.41 16.74 -7.05
CA THR A 304 3.52 15.60 -7.35
C THR A 304 2.76 15.16 -6.10
N PHE A 305 3.43 15.04 -4.97
CA PHE A 305 2.81 14.71 -3.69
C PHE A 305 1.71 15.72 -3.33
N VAL A 306 2.02 17.02 -3.32
CA VAL A 306 1.04 18.08 -3.00
C VAL A 306 -0.16 18.01 -3.93
N ARG A 307 0.07 17.96 -5.25
CA ARG A 307 -1.01 17.90 -6.24
C ARG A 307 -1.91 16.69 -6.02
N ARG A 308 -1.33 15.50 -5.88
CA ARG A 308 -2.10 14.28 -5.69
C ARG A 308 -2.82 14.26 -4.35
N PHE A 309 -2.14 14.65 -3.27
CA PHE A 309 -2.72 14.66 -1.94
C PHE A 309 -4.03 15.48 -1.89
N PHE A 310 -4.07 16.66 -2.49
CA PHE A 310 -5.28 17.47 -2.55
C PHE A 310 -6.30 16.90 -3.55
N ASN A 311 -5.90 16.64 -4.78
CA ASN A 311 -6.82 16.25 -5.85
C ASN A 311 -7.50 14.89 -5.59
N GLN A 312 -6.89 14.03 -4.78
CA GLN A 312 -7.41 12.69 -4.48
C GLN A 312 -8.16 12.61 -3.14
N GLN A 313 -8.43 13.75 -2.50
CA GLN A 313 -9.13 13.77 -1.21
C GLN A 313 -10.50 13.09 -1.25
N PHE A 314 -11.24 13.18 -2.35
CA PHE A 314 -12.55 12.54 -2.47
C PHE A 314 -12.50 11.02 -2.22
N LYS A 315 -11.40 10.36 -2.56
CA LYS A 315 -11.18 8.94 -2.28
C LYS A 315 -11.05 8.70 -0.77
N ARG A 316 -10.35 9.59 -0.05
CA ARG A 316 -10.15 9.45 1.40
C ARG A 316 -11.41 9.73 2.22
N SER A 317 -12.33 10.54 1.69
CA SER A 317 -13.58 10.87 2.39
C SER A 317 -14.45 9.65 2.70
N CYS A 318 -14.28 8.55 1.97
CA CYS A 318 -15.05 7.31 2.14
C CYS A 318 -14.18 6.09 2.47
N LEU A 319 -13.00 6.29 3.05
CA LEU A 319 -12.14 5.18 3.45
C LEU A 319 -12.83 4.24 4.44
N PRO A 320 -12.64 2.91 4.30
CA PRO A 320 -13.07 1.94 5.29
C PRO A 320 -12.37 2.15 6.63
N ASP A 321 -12.93 1.55 7.69
CA ASP A 321 -12.27 1.46 8.99
C ASP A 321 -10.98 0.64 8.88
N GLY A 322 -10.01 0.97 9.73
CA GLY A 322 -8.76 0.25 9.87
C GLY A 322 -8.08 0.57 11.21
N PRO A 323 -7.06 -0.19 11.60
CA PRO A 323 -6.31 0.10 12.82
C PRO A 323 -5.45 1.36 12.64
N LYS A 324 -5.30 2.14 13.70
CA LYS A 324 -4.33 3.23 13.77
C LYS A 324 -3.07 2.71 14.44
N VAL A 325 -2.00 2.62 13.68
CA VAL A 325 -0.74 2.04 14.15
C VAL A 325 0.21 3.08 14.72
N GLY A 326 0.34 4.22 14.10
CA GLY A 326 1.29 5.25 14.48
C GLY A 326 0.66 6.60 14.72
N SER A 327 1.49 7.65 14.71
CA SER A 327 1.06 9.03 14.87
C SER A 327 0.43 9.65 13.63
N VAL A 328 0.56 9.01 12.47
CA VAL A 328 0.03 9.45 11.17
C VAL A 328 -1.07 8.51 10.71
N SER A 329 -2.23 9.05 10.39
CA SER A 329 -3.38 8.30 9.87
C SER A 329 -4.22 9.23 8.99
N LEU A 330 -4.84 8.66 7.97
CA LEU A 330 -5.71 9.35 7.01
C LEU A 330 -7.20 9.01 7.23
N SER A 331 -7.54 8.40 8.35
CA SER A 331 -8.94 8.05 8.65
C SER A 331 -9.82 9.29 8.72
N PRO A 332 -10.92 9.35 7.92
CA PRO A 332 -11.84 10.49 7.91
C PRO A 332 -12.68 10.56 9.19
N ARG A 333 -12.63 9.55 10.05
CA ARG A 333 -13.40 9.48 11.29
C ARG A 333 -12.77 10.20 12.49
N GLY A 334 -11.70 10.95 12.27
CA GLY A 334 -11.12 11.81 13.32
C GLY A 334 -9.67 12.20 13.11
N ASP A 335 -8.93 11.48 12.24
CA ASP A 335 -7.51 11.75 12.05
C ASP A 335 -7.26 12.80 10.97
N TRP A 336 -7.89 12.67 9.81
CA TRP A 336 -7.74 13.61 8.71
C TRP A 336 -9.09 13.98 8.07
N ARG A 337 -9.48 15.25 8.21
CA ARG A 337 -10.69 15.80 7.59
C ARG A 337 -10.31 16.98 6.71
N MET A 338 -10.64 16.89 5.44
CA MET A 338 -10.46 17.94 4.46
C MET A 338 -11.62 17.89 3.47
N PRO A 339 -12.16 19.03 3.00
CA PRO A 339 -13.11 19.03 1.90
C PRO A 339 -12.52 18.37 0.65
N SER A 340 -13.34 17.63 -0.09
CA SER A 340 -12.88 16.96 -1.33
C SER A 340 -12.49 17.95 -2.44
N ASP A 341 -13.00 19.16 -2.38
CA ASP A 341 -12.74 20.28 -3.30
C ASP A 341 -11.74 21.30 -2.76
N ALA A 342 -10.98 20.95 -1.71
CA ALA A 342 -9.91 21.81 -1.20
C ALA A 342 -8.84 22.03 -2.28
N ALA A 343 -8.53 23.33 -2.55
CA ALA A 343 -7.57 23.70 -3.57
C ALA A 343 -6.12 23.60 -3.08
N SER A 344 -5.26 23.04 -3.92
CA SER A 344 -3.81 22.94 -3.67
C SER A 344 -3.01 24.17 -4.09
N ALA A 345 -3.64 25.21 -4.65
CA ALA A 345 -2.98 26.31 -5.36
C ALA A 345 -1.87 26.99 -4.53
N ILE A 346 -2.14 27.33 -3.27
CA ILE A 346 -1.14 28.00 -2.40
C ILE A 346 0.04 27.08 -2.10
N TRP A 347 -0.22 25.79 -1.87
CA TRP A 347 0.82 24.78 -1.61
C TRP A 347 1.67 24.50 -2.84
N LEU A 348 1.05 24.42 -4.03
CA LEU A 348 1.75 24.23 -5.30
C LEU A 348 2.58 25.44 -5.66
N GLN A 349 2.06 26.67 -5.50
CA GLN A 349 2.81 27.89 -5.74
C GLN A 349 4.07 27.95 -4.87
N GLU A 350 3.98 27.56 -3.60
CA GLU A 350 5.15 27.50 -2.73
C GLU A 350 6.16 26.44 -3.21
N ALA A 351 5.67 25.24 -3.61
CA ALA A 351 6.52 24.18 -4.12
C ALA A 351 7.14 24.49 -5.51
N GLU A 352 6.52 25.34 -6.30
CA GLU A 352 7.04 25.81 -7.60
C GLU A 352 8.16 26.84 -7.47
N ASN A 353 8.16 27.58 -6.36
CA ASN A 353 9.14 28.63 -6.06
C ASN A 353 10.35 28.13 -5.24
N LEU A 354 10.55 26.82 -5.14
CA LEU A 354 11.67 26.20 -4.41
C LEU A 354 12.98 26.26 -5.19
#